data_8c91fd17a3c9dc75b0fdaffefd60d63e
#
_entry.id   8c91fd17a3c9dc75b0fdaffefd60d63e
#
_cell.length_a   1.000
_cell.length_b   1.000
_cell.length_c   1.000
_cell.angle_alpha   90.00
_cell.angle_beta   90.00
_cell.angle_gamma   90.00
#
_symmetry.space_group_name_H-M   'P 1'
#
loop_
_entity.id
_entity.type
_entity.pdbx_description
1 polymer ?
#
loop_
_entity_poly.entity_id
_entity_poly.type
_entity_poly.pdbx_seq_one_letter_code
_entity_poly.pdbx_strand_id
1 'polypeptide(L)'
;MHFLKASFAWLLALLARATATDSAEPFRCIMYLTGQHDIVPAKHQFEDVSHVVIAFMRSEFFNVDEQPDDYPMFTSVSDVRARVPQHTKVMVAIGGWGDTQGFEEAAKTDFSRKRWARQVAAMVKATEADGIDVDWEYPGGNRDDYKEIPNSEREWEIEAFVSLLQELRAALGPEKILSAAVPGKEGDLMAFTTDTVPRIMKEVNFLNIMSYDLMNRRDNTTVHHSGVENSQEAVQRYIDRGASPSSVNLGLGYYVKWFMTEKCDTAKPVGCRTPIFEDPETGADLGKTGGFSWHDEVPKDVAQSFSRARYDGKYDVDGSYYYWDEQELRWWSFDTTRSIQTKFERIVPQLKLGGVFAWGIGEDAPDFEHFLTTAEEVRKIREGDQVKDEL
;
A
#
# COMPACT_ATOMS: atom_id res chain seq x y z
N MET A 1 -7.80 70.72 -1.24
CA MET A 1 -7.46 69.94 -0.04
C MET A 1 -8.29 68.67 -0.01
N HIS A 2 -8.02 67.67 -0.85
CA HIS A 2 -8.63 66.35 -0.86
C HIS A 2 -7.80 65.38 -1.68
N PHE A 3 -6.61 65.08 -1.22
CA PHE A 3 -5.79 64.00 -1.73
C PHE A 3 -4.82 63.60 -0.61
N LEU A 4 -5.20 62.64 0.24
CA LEU A 4 -4.32 61.93 1.17
C LEU A 4 -5.13 61.02 2.12
N LYS A 5 -5.88 60.03 1.60
CA LYS A 5 -6.48 58.99 2.44
C LYS A 5 -6.63 57.62 1.74
N ALA A 6 -5.88 57.36 0.64
CA ALA A 6 -6.01 56.08 -0.09
C ALA A 6 -4.77 55.17 -0.03
N SER A 7 -3.74 55.44 0.77
CA SER A 7 -2.46 54.72 0.73
C SER A 7 -2.19 53.86 1.98
N PHE A 8 -3.10 53.75 2.95
CA PHE A 8 -2.84 53.02 4.22
C PHE A 8 -3.54 51.67 4.32
N ALA A 9 -4.45 51.35 3.39
CA ALA A 9 -5.21 50.10 3.46
C ALA A 9 -4.53 48.91 2.74
N TRP A 10 -3.48 49.12 1.95
CA TRP A 10 -2.79 48.05 1.21
C TRP A 10 -1.56 47.49 1.90
N LEU A 11 -1.09 48.08 3.00
CA LEU A 11 0.10 47.59 3.73
C LEU A 11 -0.27 46.60 4.88
N LEU A 12 -1.53 46.53 5.26
CA LEU A 12 -1.97 45.60 6.30
C LEU A 12 -2.41 44.24 5.78
N ALA A 13 -2.59 44.05 4.45
CA ALA A 13 -2.95 42.80 3.83
C ALA A 13 -1.75 41.88 3.50
N LEU A 14 -0.52 42.39 3.63
CA LEU A 14 0.72 41.63 3.32
C LEU A 14 1.44 41.08 4.54
N LEU A 15 0.97 41.34 5.75
CA LEU A 15 1.58 40.88 7.01
C LEU A 15 0.83 39.72 7.68
N ALA A 16 -0.26 39.24 7.09
CA ALA A 16 -1.05 38.10 7.62
C ALA A 16 -0.73 36.76 6.92
N ARG A 17 0.44 36.67 6.26
CA ARG A 17 0.84 35.45 5.52
C ARG A 17 2.18 34.88 5.97
N ALA A 18 2.49 34.99 7.23
CA ALA A 18 3.73 34.42 7.76
C ALA A 18 3.54 34.02 9.24
N THR A 19 2.85 32.93 9.47
CA THR A 19 3.07 31.96 10.56
C THR A 19 2.04 30.83 10.40
N ALA A 20 2.00 30.17 9.25
CA ALA A 20 1.72 28.76 9.27
C ALA A 20 3.05 28.14 9.72
N THR A 21 3.18 27.81 10.98
CA THR A 21 4.15 26.81 11.40
C THR A 21 3.86 25.60 10.56
N ASP A 22 4.80 25.22 9.72
CA ASP A 22 4.83 23.99 8.97
C ASP A 22 4.97 22.87 10.01
N SER A 23 3.88 22.59 10.75
CA SER A 23 3.81 21.43 11.62
C SER A 23 3.87 20.25 10.68
N ALA A 24 5.00 19.58 10.64
CA ALA A 24 5.17 18.37 9.86
C ALA A 24 3.97 17.45 10.14
N GLU A 25 3.34 16.95 9.08
CA GLU A 25 2.25 15.99 9.20
C GLU A 25 2.71 14.82 10.07
N PRO A 26 1.90 14.39 11.07
CA PRO A 26 2.31 13.31 11.96
C PRO A 26 2.64 12.05 11.16
N PHE A 27 3.62 11.29 11.60
CA PHE A 27 3.98 10.00 11.00
C PHE A 27 2.74 9.11 10.85
N ARG A 28 2.46 8.64 9.62
CA ARG A 28 1.23 7.91 9.29
C ARG A 28 1.34 6.44 9.69
N CYS A 29 0.26 5.90 10.24
CA CYS A 29 0.00 4.49 10.44
C CYS A 29 -1.31 4.15 9.74
N ILE A 30 -1.24 3.44 8.62
CA ILE A 30 -2.38 3.17 7.74
C ILE A 30 -2.68 1.67 7.77
N MET A 31 -3.94 1.30 7.97
CA MET A 31 -4.36 -0.10 8.06
C MET A 31 -5.44 -0.40 7.02
N TYR A 32 -5.20 -1.37 6.14
CA TYR A 32 -6.21 -1.86 5.21
C TYR A 32 -7.11 -2.86 5.91
N LEU A 33 -8.41 -2.70 5.73
CA LEU A 33 -9.45 -3.60 6.21
C LEU A 33 -10.11 -4.26 5.00
N THR A 34 -10.02 -5.59 4.93
CA THR A 34 -10.55 -6.39 3.81
C THR A 34 -11.86 -7.08 4.20
N GLY A 35 -12.67 -7.44 3.19
CA GLY A 35 -13.89 -8.21 3.41
C GLY A 35 -13.67 -9.71 3.66
N GLN A 36 -12.45 -10.22 3.51
CA GLN A 36 -12.13 -11.62 3.78
C GLN A 36 -12.19 -11.92 5.28
N HIS A 37 -11.66 -11.01 6.09
CA HIS A 37 -11.62 -11.11 7.53
C HIS A 37 -12.09 -9.80 8.16
N ASP A 38 -13.37 -9.67 8.43
CA ASP A 38 -13.95 -8.51 9.13
C ASP A 38 -13.71 -8.56 10.66
N ILE A 39 -12.48 -8.91 11.03
CA ILE A 39 -12.02 -8.91 12.42
C ILE A 39 -11.05 -7.76 12.62
N VAL A 40 -11.27 -7.01 13.69
CA VAL A 40 -10.45 -5.83 14.01
C VAL A 40 -10.09 -5.84 15.49
N PRO A 41 -8.95 -5.24 15.85
CA PRO A 41 -8.57 -5.00 17.25
C PRO A 41 -9.63 -4.18 17.99
N ALA A 42 -9.59 -4.18 19.32
CA ALA A 42 -10.45 -3.34 20.13
C ALA A 42 -10.16 -1.84 19.88
N LYS A 43 -11.18 -0.98 19.97
CA LYS A 43 -11.10 0.45 19.65
C LYS A 43 -9.89 1.17 20.28
N HIS A 44 -9.58 0.88 21.54
CA HIS A 44 -8.46 1.50 22.26
C HIS A 44 -7.08 1.13 21.70
N GLN A 45 -6.98 0.06 20.90
CA GLN A 45 -5.73 -0.36 20.27
C GLN A 45 -5.42 0.43 19.00
N PHE A 46 -6.40 1.20 18.47
CA PHE A 46 -6.26 2.05 17.29
C PHE A 46 -5.71 3.46 17.60
N GLU A 47 -5.32 3.78 18.83
CA GLU A 47 -4.89 5.15 19.20
C GLU A 47 -3.74 5.68 18.33
N ASP A 48 -2.85 4.81 17.88
CA ASP A 48 -1.73 5.17 17.02
C ASP A 48 -2.04 5.01 15.51
N VAL A 49 -3.25 4.54 15.14
CA VAL A 49 -3.66 4.39 13.74
C VAL A 49 -4.22 5.70 13.21
N SER A 50 -3.58 6.24 12.18
CA SER A 50 -4.01 7.49 11.55
C SER A 50 -5.09 7.31 10.49
N HIS A 51 -5.07 6.17 9.78
CA HIS A 51 -6.01 5.89 8.68
C HIS A 51 -6.43 4.42 8.69
N VAL A 52 -7.71 4.17 8.40
CA VAL A 52 -8.21 2.85 8.00
C VAL A 52 -8.75 2.96 6.58
N VAL A 53 -8.35 2.02 5.72
CA VAL A 53 -8.71 1.97 4.31
C VAL A 53 -9.57 0.74 4.07
N ILE A 54 -10.84 0.94 3.70
CA ILE A 54 -11.79 -0.13 3.37
C ILE A 54 -11.45 -0.65 1.96
N ALA A 55 -11.06 -1.90 1.81
CA ALA A 55 -10.67 -2.50 0.55
C ALA A 55 -11.57 -3.70 0.20
N PHE A 56 -12.24 -3.73 -0.95
CA PHE A 56 -12.20 -2.78 -2.06
C PHE A 56 -13.58 -2.44 -2.59
N MET A 57 -13.69 -1.26 -3.21
CA MET A 57 -14.71 -0.99 -4.22
C MET A 57 -14.17 -1.37 -5.60
N ARG A 58 -14.99 -1.98 -6.45
CA ARG A 58 -14.59 -2.31 -7.82
C ARG A 58 -14.53 -1.05 -8.70
N SER A 59 -13.47 -0.92 -9.48
CA SER A 59 -13.24 0.25 -10.34
C SER A 59 -14.32 0.43 -11.41
N GLU A 60 -14.87 -0.66 -11.94
CA GLU A 60 -15.94 -0.66 -12.96
C GLU A 60 -17.24 -0.01 -12.46
N PHE A 61 -17.48 -0.03 -11.15
CA PHE A 61 -18.69 0.53 -10.53
C PHE A 61 -18.88 2.03 -10.82
N PHE A 62 -17.81 2.74 -11.07
CA PHE A 62 -17.81 4.18 -11.33
C PHE A 62 -17.86 4.55 -12.81
N ASN A 63 -17.94 3.59 -13.72
CA ASN A 63 -18.05 3.82 -15.17
C ASN A 63 -19.50 4.03 -15.64
N VAL A 64 -20.27 4.77 -14.85
CA VAL A 64 -21.69 5.03 -15.09
C VAL A 64 -21.95 6.54 -15.22
N ASP A 65 -23.01 6.89 -15.96
CA ASP A 65 -23.38 8.31 -16.17
C ASP A 65 -24.17 8.89 -15.00
N GLU A 66 -25.08 8.09 -14.42
CA GLU A 66 -25.93 8.47 -13.30
C GLU A 66 -25.28 8.01 -11.98
N GLN A 67 -25.45 8.82 -10.94
CA GLN A 67 -24.95 8.48 -9.62
C GLN A 67 -25.74 7.28 -9.07
N PRO A 68 -25.06 6.22 -8.59
CA PRO A 68 -25.73 5.11 -7.94
C PRO A 68 -26.45 5.52 -6.65
N ASP A 69 -27.55 4.85 -6.35
CA ASP A 69 -28.31 5.06 -5.10
C ASP A 69 -27.57 4.49 -3.88
N ASP A 70 -26.74 3.49 -4.07
CA ASP A 70 -25.97 2.78 -3.02
C ASP A 70 -24.59 2.37 -3.50
N TYR A 71 -23.69 2.11 -2.56
CA TYR A 71 -22.30 1.72 -2.82
C TYR A 71 -22.00 0.37 -2.17
N PRO A 72 -21.76 -0.69 -2.96
CA PRO A 72 -21.63 -2.08 -2.49
C PRO A 72 -20.27 -2.32 -1.80
N MET A 73 -20.14 -1.85 -0.58
CA MET A 73 -19.02 -2.15 0.31
C MET A 73 -19.39 -3.26 1.29
N PHE A 74 -18.43 -4.09 1.70
CA PHE A 74 -18.67 -5.14 2.72
C PHE A 74 -18.95 -4.57 4.12
N THR A 75 -18.49 -3.33 4.38
CA THR A 75 -18.78 -2.56 5.59
C THR A 75 -18.93 -1.08 5.21
N SER A 76 -19.69 -0.32 5.99
CA SER A 76 -19.86 1.11 5.73
C SER A 76 -18.75 1.94 6.38
N VAL A 77 -18.49 3.13 5.82
CA VAL A 77 -17.57 4.12 6.43
C VAL A 77 -18.02 4.46 7.86
N SER A 78 -19.32 4.60 8.11
CA SER A 78 -19.89 4.90 9.43
C SER A 78 -19.63 3.77 10.44
N ASP A 79 -19.73 2.50 10.01
CA ASP A 79 -19.47 1.36 10.89
C ASP A 79 -18.00 1.28 11.29
N VAL A 80 -17.09 1.54 10.34
CA VAL A 80 -15.65 1.61 10.64
C VAL A 80 -15.35 2.78 11.57
N ARG A 81 -15.93 3.97 11.35
CA ARG A 81 -15.77 5.12 12.27
C ARG A 81 -16.19 4.82 13.70
N ALA A 82 -17.25 4.04 13.88
CA ALA A 82 -17.68 3.64 15.22
C ALA A 82 -16.65 2.75 15.95
N ARG A 83 -15.86 2.01 15.20
CA ARG A 83 -14.84 1.05 15.71
C ARG A 83 -13.48 1.69 15.99
N VAL A 84 -13.19 2.89 15.48
CA VAL A 84 -11.89 3.57 15.60
C VAL A 84 -11.98 4.88 16.38
N PRO A 85 -10.87 5.45 16.88
CA PRO A 85 -10.85 6.79 17.49
C PRO A 85 -11.31 7.88 16.52
N GLN A 86 -11.76 9.01 17.05
CA GLN A 86 -12.31 10.12 16.25
C GLN A 86 -11.27 10.75 15.31
N HIS A 87 -10.00 10.72 15.67
CA HIS A 87 -8.91 11.28 14.86
C HIS A 87 -8.53 10.38 13.67
N THR A 88 -8.87 9.09 13.71
CA THR A 88 -8.56 8.15 12.65
C THR A 88 -9.39 8.45 11.40
N LYS A 89 -8.73 8.67 10.27
CA LYS A 89 -9.36 8.88 8.97
C LYS A 89 -9.87 7.55 8.40
N VAL A 90 -11.03 7.58 7.75
CA VAL A 90 -11.60 6.41 7.08
C VAL A 90 -11.68 6.67 5.60
N MET A 91 -10.95 5.90 4.82
CA MET A 91 -10.83 6.00 3.37
C MET A 91 -11.41 4.75 2.69
N VAL A 92 -11.65 4.84 1.39
CA VAL A 92 -12.09 3.71 0.57
C VAL A 92 -11.04 3.45 -0.52
N ALA A 93 -10.55 2.22 -0.61
CA ALA A 93 -9.70 1.79 -1.71
C ALA A 93 -10.56 1.32 -2.89
N ILE A 94 -10.13 1.70 -4.09
CA ILE A 94 -10.75 1.31 -5.36
C ILE A 94 -9.73 0.49 -6.14
N GLY A 95 -10.09 -0.73 -6.52
CA GLY A 95 -9.23 -1.60 -7.31
C GLY A 95 -8.83 -2.89 -6.62
N GLY A 96 -7.52 -3.10 -6.51
CA GLY A 96 -6.89 -4.31 -6.01
C GLY A 96 -6.58 -5.32 -7.13
N TRP A 97 -5.82 -6.37 -6.78
CA TRP A 97 -5.38 -7.39 -7.74
C TRP A 97 -6.54 -7.99 -8.56
N GLY A 98 -6.37 -7.95 -9.89
CA GLY A 98 -7.38 -8.46 -10.84
C GLY A 98 -8.53 -7.48 -11.17
N ASP A 99 -8.56 -6.28 -10.57
CA ASP A 99 -9.51 -5.22 -10.94
C ASP A 99 -8.88 -4.23 -11.93
N THR A 100 -8.81 -4.60 -13.20
CA THR A 100 -8.11 -3.81 -14.21
C THR A 100 -9.05 -3.23 -15.27
N GLN A 101 -10.07 -3.95 -15.67
CA GLN A 101 -10.97 -3.57 -16.76
C GLN A 101 -11.69 -2.24 -16.51
N GLY A 102 -12.12 -2.00 -15.26
CA GLY A 102 -12.79 -0.75 -14.91
C GLY A 102 -11.87 0.46 -14.99
N PHE A 103 -10.60 0.30 -14.62
CA PHE A 103 -9.58 1.34 -14.79
C PHE A 103 -9.23 1.61 -16.25
N GLU A 104 -9.13 0.56 -17.08
CA GLU A 104 -8.90 0.72 -18.52
C GLU A 104 -10.00 1.55 -19.16
N GLU A 105 -11.26 1.25 -18.85
CA GLU A 105 -12.40 2.03 -19.36
C GLU A 105 -12.35 3.47 -18.83
N ALA A 106 -12.12 3.64 -17.55
CA ALA A 106 -12.02 4.95 -16.90
C ALA A 106 -10.91 5.82 -17.51
N ALA A 107 -9.72 5.25 -17.72
CA ALA A 107 -8.53 5.97 -18.12
C ALA A 107 -8.47 6.34 -19.61
N LYS A 108 -9.27 5.70 -20.45
CA LYS A 108 -9.13 5.68 -21.92
C LYS A 108 -9.27 7.03 -22.61
N THR A 109 -10.18 7.89 -22.13
CA THR A 109 -10.46 9.21 -22.74
C THR A 109 -10.63 10.27 -21.66
N ASP A 110 -10.51 11.56 -22.06
CA ASP A 110 -10.81 12.68 -21.14
C ASP A 110 -12.24 12.62 -20.61
N PHE A 111 -13.18 12.21 -21.46
CA PHE A 111 -14.59 12.08 -21.04
C PHE A 111 -14.76 11.00 -19.97
N SER A 112 -14.20 9.81 -20.21
CA SER A 112 -14.31 8.69 -19.25
C SER A 112 -13.58 8.99 -17.94
N ARG A 113 -12.39 9.61 -17.98
CA ARG A 113 -11.65 10.03 -16.77
C ARG A 113 -12.48 11.02 -15.92
N LYS A 114 -13.04 12.05 -16.54
CA LYS A 114 -13.88 13.04 -15.85
C LYS A 114 -15.18 12.43 -15.31
N ARG A 115 -15.81 11.54 -16.07
CA ARG A 115 -16.98 10.80 -15.62
C ARG A 115 -16.65 9.97 -14.39
N TRP A 116 -15.64 9.14 -14.46
CA TRP A 116 -15.21 8.25 -13.38
C TRP A 116 -14.83 9.05 -12.12
N ALA A 117 -14.00 10.07 -12.25
CA ALA A 117 -13.59 10.93 -11.15
C ALA A 117 -14.79 11.62 -10.46
N ARG A 118 -15.77 12.07 -11.21
CA ARG A 118 -17.01 12.66 -10.67
C ARG A 118 -17.82 11.64 -9.87
N GLN A 119 -17.93 10.40 -10.34
CA GLN A 119 -18.66 9.34 -9.63
C GLN A 119 -17.93 8.92 -8.35
N VAL A 120 -16.60 8.81 -8.38
CA VAL A 120 -15.80 8.58 -7.18
C VAL A 120 -15.98 9.72 -6.15
N ALA A 121 -15.92 10.97 -6.58
CA ALA A 121 -16.14 12.10 -5.68
C ALA A 121 -17.58 12.11 -5.10
N ALA A 122 -18.58 11.69 -5.87
CA ALA A 122 -19.94 11.52 -5.40
C ALA A 122 -20.03 10.43 -4.30
N MET A 123 -19.35 9.30 -4.46
CA MET A 123 -19.23 8.24 -3.46
C MET A 123 -18.62 8.78 -2.16
N VAL A 124 -17.46 9.45 -2.26
CA VAL A 124 -16.78 10.05 -1.08
C VAL A 124 -17.70 11.00 -0.33
N LYS A 125 -18.49 11.82 -1.05
CA LYS A 125 -19.44 12.72 -0.45
C LYS A 125 -20.61 11.98 0.21
N ALA A 126 -21.17 10.98 -0.45
CA ALA A 126 -22.33 10.23 0.02
C ALA A 126 -22.02 9.38 1.26
N THR A 127 -20.82 8.78 1.30
CA THR A 127 -20.35 7.92 2.40
C THR A 127 -19.68 8.70 3.54
N GLU A 128 -19.41 9.99 3.34
CA GLU A 128 -18.62 10.82 4.24
C GLU A 128 -17.19 10.29 4.47
N ALA A 129 -16.63 9.53 3.50
CA ALA A 129 -15.23 9.10 3.56
C ALA A 129 -14.27 10.30 3.59
N ASP A 130 -13.14 10.14 4.27
CA ASP A 130 -12.10 11.18 4.34
C ASP A 130 -11.31 11.28 3.02
N GLY A 131 -11.35 10.25 2.20
CA GLY A 131 -10.68 10.19 0.90
C GLY A 131 -10.75 8.83 0.26
N ILE A 132 -9.95 8.65 -0.77
CA ILE A 132 -9.81 7.39 -1.50
C ILE A 132 -8.34 6.99 -1.65
N ASP A 133 -8.15 5.71 -1.86
CA ASP A 133 -6.90 5.11 -2.31
C ASP A 133 -7.11 4.47 -3.67
N VAL A 134 -6.21 4.69 -4.63
CA VAL A 134 -6.26 4.10 -5.97
C VAL A 134 -5.28 2.94 -6.02
N ASP A 135 -5.81 1.74 -6.22
CA ASP A 135 -5.02 0.51 -6.26
C ASP A 135 -5.19 -0.19 -7.63
N TRP A 136 -4.56 0.39 -8.65
CA TRP A 136 -4.53 -0.19 -10.00
C TRP A 136 -3.28 -1.06 -10.17
N GLU A 137 -3.44 -2.37 -10.29
CA GLU A 137 -2.36 -3.35 -10.33
C GLU A 137 -2.23 -4.03 -11.71
N TYR A 138 -1.46 -3.49 -12.70
CA TYR A 138 -0.73 -2.21 -12.64
C TYR A 138 -0.95 -1.44 -13.93
N PRO A 139 -0.94 -0.11 -13.93
CA PRO A 139 -0.99 0.66 -15.17
C PRO A 139 0.30 0.42 -15.97
N GLY A 140 0.14 0.12 -17.27
CA GLY A 140 1.24 -0.19 -18.17
C GLY A 140 1.56 -1.68 -18.30
N GLY A 141 0.95 -2.57 -17.49
CA GLY A 141 1.05 -4.03 -17.69
C GLY A 141 1.45 -4.85 -16.46
N ASN A 142 2.03 -6.02 -16.70
CA ASN A 142 2.41 -7.04 -15.71
C ASN A 142 1.25 -7.58 -14.84
N ARG A 143 0.04 -7.55 -15.35
CA ARG A 143 -1.17 -8.08 -14.72
C ARG A 143 -1.22 -9.61 -14.79
N ASP A 144 -2.31 -10.18 -14.32
CA ASP A 144 -2.57 -11.62 -14.36
C ASP A 144 -2.63 -12.17 -15.82
N ASP A 145 -3.08 -11.37 -16.78
CA ASP A 145 -3.19 -11.70 -18.19
C ASP A 145 -1.94 -11.32 -19.05
N TYR A 146 -0.79 -11.05 -18.42
CA TYR A 146 0.42 -10.54 -19.10
C TYR A 146 0.97 -11.45 -20.20
N LYS A 147 0.57 -12.74 -20.23
CA LYS A 147 0.89 -13.69 -21.29
C LYS A 147 -0.02 -13.55 -22.50
N GLU A 148 -1.26 -13.09 -22.30
CA GLU A 148 -2.24 -12.90 -23.34
C GLU A 148 -2.12 -11.52 -23.99
N ILE A 149 -1.96 -10.49 -23.16
CA ILE A 149 -1.83 -9.09 -23.59
C ILE A 149 -0.47 -8.55 -23.18
N PRO A 150 0.45 -8.36 -24.13
CA PRO A 150 1.80 -7.88 -23.81
C PRO A 150 1.78 -6.42 -23.32
N ASN A 151 2.74 -6.07 -22.46
CA ASN A 151 2.86 -4.74 -21.89
C ASN A 151 2.93 -3.61 -22.94
N SER A 152 3.48 -3.90 -24.13
CA SER A 152 3.54 -2.94 -25.24
C SER A 152 2.18 -2.46 -25.73
N GLU A 153 1.11 -3.22 -25.52
CA GLU A 153 -0.25 -2.80 -25.84
C GLU A 153 -0.88 -1.92 -24.75
N ARG A 154 -0.22 -1.82 -23.60
CA ARG A 154 -0.67 -1.07 -22.40
C ARG A 154 0.16 0.15 -22.06
N GLU A 155 1.16 0.49 -22.88
CA GLU A 155 2.02 1.66 -22.65
C GLU A 155 1.23 2.98 -22.53
N TRP A 156 0.08 3.08 -23.23
CA TRP A 156 -0.82 4.23 -23.14
C TRP A 156 -1.36 4.49 -21.73
N GLU A 157 -1.44 3.46 -20.88
CA GLU A 157 -1.95 3.55 -19.52
C GLU A 157 -1.00 4.35 -18.60
N ILE A 158 0.28 4.40 -18.92
CA ILE A 158 1.29 5.13 -18.16
C ILE A 158 0.91 6.61 -18.04
N GLU A 159 0.64 7.26 -19.17
CA GLU A 159 0.20 8.67 -19.19
C GLU A 159 -1.26 8.82 -18.76
N ALA A 160 -2.09 7.84 -19.07
CA ALA A 160 -3.50 7.84 -18.72
C ALA A 160 -3.69 7.77 -17.19
N PHE A 161 -2.84 7.05 -16.45
CA PHE A 161 -2.86 6.98 -14.99
C PHE A 161 -2.60 8.35 -14.35
N VAL A 162 -1.57 9.06 -14.82
CA VAL A 162 -1.30 10.44 -14.36
C VAL A 162 -2.50 11.33 -14.59
N SER A 163 -3.09 11.25 -15.80
CA SER A 163 -4.27 12.04 -16.16
C SER A 163 -5.51 11.67 -15.34
N LEU A 164 -5.68 10.40 -15.00
CA LEU A 164 -6.77 9.93 -14.13
C LEU A 164 -6.65 10.50 -12.72
N LEU A 165 -5.44 10.51 -12.14
CA LEU A 165 -5.18 11.11 -10.83
C LEU A 165 -5.42 12.63 -10.84
N GLN A 166 -5.09 13.34 -11.92
CA GLN A 166 -5.39 14.77 -12.09
C GLN A 166 -6.90 15.04 -12.05
N GLU A 167 -7.69 14.26 -12.78
CA GLU A 167 -9.14 14.40 -12.77
C GLU A 167 -9.76 14.05 -11.41
N LEU A 168 -9.21 13.03 -10.72
CA LEU A 168 -9.60 12.68 -9.36
C LEU A 168 -9.33 13.83 -8.39
N ARG A 169 -8.12 14.40 -8.40
CA ARG A 169 -7.78 15.53 -7.55
C ARG A 169 -8.69 16.73 -7.83
N ALA A 170 -8.96 17.01 -9.08
CA ALA A 170 -9.86 18.09 -9.48
C ALA A 170 -11.30 17.87 -8.98
N ALA A 171 -11.81 16.63 -9.03
CA ALA A 171 -13.15 16.28 -8.60
C ALA A 171 -13.31 16.21 -7.06
N LEU A 172 -12.30 15.68 -6.36
CA LEU A 172 -12.28 15.56 -4.90
C LEU A 172 -12.03 16.88 -4.17
N GLY A 173 -11.33 17.81 -4.83
CA GLY A 173 -10.86 19.06 -4.21
C GLY A 173 -9.65 18.84 -3.30
N PRO A 174 -9.08 19.91 -2.72
CA PRO A 174 -7.84 19.86 -1.95
C PRO A 174 -7.97 19.22 -0.57
N GLU A 175 -9.17 19.19 -0.01
CA GLU A 175 -9.42 18.77 1.39
C GLU A 175 -9.55 17.25 1.55
N LYS A 176 -9.87 16.53 0.48
CA LYS A 176 -10.02 15.08 0.53
C LYS A 176 -8.68 14.38 0.27
N ILE A 177 -8.44 13.32 1.01
CA ILE A 177 -7.22 12.52 0.84
C ILE A 177 -7.33 11.73 -0.47
N LEU A 178 -6.28 11.80 -1.28
CA LEU A 178 -6.06 10.96 -2.45
C LEU A 178 -4.71 10.27 -2.29
N SER A 179 -4.69 8.96 -2.20
CA SER A 179 -3.49 8.14 -2.18
C SER A 179 -3.49 7.12 -3.29
N ALA A 180 -2.38 6.46 -3.49
CA ALA A 180 -2.30 5.31 -4.38
C ALA A 180 -1.43 4.22 -3.76
N ALA A 181 -1.92 2.97 -3.82
CA ALA A 181 -1.12 1.78 -3.61
C ALA A 181 -0.35 1.48 -4.90
N VAL A 182 0.96 1.26 -4.78
CA VAL A 182 1.85 1.17 -5.94
C VAL A 182 2.86 0.03 -5.77
N PRO A 183 3.33 -0.60 -6.87
CA PRO A 183 4.14 -1.81 -6.81
C PRO A 183 5.47 -1.61 -6.10
N GLY A 184 5.89 -2.59 -5.30
CA GLY A 184 7.23 -2.65 -4.72
C GLY A 184 8.26 -3.32 -5.62
N LYS A 185 7.83 -4.26 -6.49
CA LYS A 185 8.72 -5.04 -7.35
C LYS A 185 9.14 -4.25 -8.58
N GLU A 186 10.44 -4.22 -8.88
CA GLU A 186 11.00 -3.38 -9.94
C GLU A 186 10.37 -3.62 -11.32
N GLY A 187 10.08 -4.87 -11.66
CA GLY A 187 9.47 -5.23 -12.95
C GLY A 187 8.06 -4.66 -13.17
N ASP A 188 7.38 -4.24 -12.10
CA ASP A 188 6.00 -3.76 -12.14
C ASP A 188 5.91 -2.21 -12.14
N LEU A 189 7.06 -1.52 -12.10
CA LEU A 189 7.17 -0.06 -11.98
C LEU A 189 7.00 0.71 -13.31
N MET A 190 6.37 0.14 -14.33
CA MET A 190 6.32 0.72 -15.68
C MET A 190 5.71 2.11 -15.73
N ALA A 191 4.64 2.34 -14.98
CA ALA A 191 4.00 3.66 -14.90
C ALA A 191 4.70 4.62 -13.93
N PHE A 192 5.67 4.14 -13.15
CA PHE A 192 6.31 4.92 -12.08
C PHE A 192 7.76 5.25 -12.45
N THR A 193 7.95 6.18 -13.37
CA THR A 193 9.24 6.61 -13.91
C THR A 193 9.72 7.91 -13.25
N THR A 194 10.94 8.35 -13.57
CA THR A 194 11.47 9.66 -13.16
C THR A 194 10.69 10.85 -13.75
N ASP A 195 9.90 10.64 -14.82
CA ASP A 195 9.00 11.64 -15.39
C ASP A 195 7.62 11.63 -14.71
N THR A 196 7.03 10.45 -14.53
CA THR A 196 5.65 10.33 -14.04
C THR A 196 5.54 10.48 -12.52
N VAL A 197 6.50 9.95 -11.72
CA VAL A 197 6.45 10.04 -10.25
C VAL A 197 6.32 11.48 -9.75
N PRO A 198 7.11 12.48 -10.23
CA PRO A 198 6.93 13.87 -9.78
C PRO A 198 5.57 14.47 -10.16
N ARG A 199 4.95 13.99 -11.24
CA ARG A 199 3.62 14.42 -11.68
C ARG A 199 2.52 13.77 -10.85
N ILE A 200 2.63 12.48 -10.55
CA ILE A 200 1.76 11.76 -9.64
C ILE A 200 1.77 12.42 -8.25
N MET A 201 2.96 12.73 -7.72
CA MET A 201 3.12 13.34 -6.40
C MET A 201 2.50 14.74 -6.26
N LYS A 202 2.16 15.40 -7.36
CA LYS A 202 1.41 16.68 -7.31
C LYS A 202 -0.07 16.47 -7.01
N GLU A 203 -0.59 15.30 -7.34
CA GLU A 203 -2.01 14.99 -7.25
C GLU A 203 -2.35 14.20 -5.97
N VAL A 204 -1.44 13.31 -5.53
CA VAL A 204 -1.67 12.47 -4.36
C VAL A 204 -1.07 13.08 -3.08
N ASN A 205 -1.67 12.75 -1.94
CA ASN A 205 -1.14 13.13 -0.63
C ASN A 205 0.05 12.24 -0.25
N PHE A 206 -0.04 10.94 -0.58
CA PHE A 206 1.03 9.97 -0.32
C PHE A 206 0.89 8.73 -1.20
N LEU A 207 1.99 7.99 -1.30
CA LEU A 207 2.06 6.67 -1.93
C LEU A 207 2.22 5.58 -0.88
N ASN A 208 1.47 4.49 -1.03
CA ASN A 208 1.59 3.26 -0.28
C ASN A 208 2.40 2.26 -1.11
N ILE A 209 3.70 2.11 -0.81
CA ILE A 209 4.56 1.20 -1.57
C ILE A 209 4.34 -0.22 -1.08
N MET A 210 3.79 -1.09 -1.93
CA MET A 210 3.57 -2.51 -1.63
C MET A 210 4.91 -3.26 -1.55
N SER A 211 5.66 -3.02 -0.47
CA SER A 211 6.98 -3.61 -0.19
C SER A 211 6.87 -5.02 0.39
N TYR A 212 5.93 -5.75 -0.14
CA TYR A 212 5.66 -7.18 0.06
C TYR A 212 5.34 -7.82 -1.31
N ASP A 213 5.16 -9.13 -1.36
CA ASP A 213 5.08 -9.90 -2.61
C ASP A 213 6.29 -9.69 -3.55
N LEU A 214 7.42 -9.28 -2.95
CA LEU A 214 8.68 -9.06 -3.66
C LEU A 214 9.28 -10.36 -4.21
N MET A 215 8.85 -11.51 -3.69
CA MET A 215 8.92 -12.80 -4.34
C MET A 215 7.51 -13.28 -4.71
N ASN A 216 7.32 -13.65 -5.96
CA ASN A 216 6.06 -14.17 -6.45
C ASN A 216 6.26 -15.34 -7.44
N ARG A 217 5.19 -15.86 -8.04
CA ARG A 217 5.25 -17.02 -8.94
C ARG A 217 6.03 -16.81 -10.25
N ARG A 218 6.47 -15.58 -10.56
CA ARG A 218 7.31 -15.27 -11.74
C ARG A 218 8.81 -15.35 -11.44
N ASP A 219 9.17 -15.58 -10.18
CA ASP A 219 10.58 -15.70 -9.78
C ASP A 219 11.08 -17.13 -9.94
N ASN A 220 12.37 -17.26 -10.19
CA ASN A 220 13.04 -18.54 -10.39
C ASN A 220 14.13 -18.82 -9.33
N THR A 221 14.24 -17.96 -8.35
CA THR A 221 15.14 -18.08 -7.19
C THR A 221 14.47 -17.56 -5.93
N THR A 222 14.84 -18.13 -4.79
CA THR A 222 14.30 -17.68 -3.50
C THR A 222 14.85 -16.31 -3.11
N VAL A 223 13.93 -15.43 -2.75
CA VAL A 223 14.20 -14.16 -2.06
C VAL A 223 13.14 -13.98 -0.98
N HIS A 224 13.30 -12.99 -0.12
CA HIS A 224 12.24 -12.66 0.84
C HIS A 224 11.08 -11.94 0.14
N HIS A 225 9.82 -12.35 0.43
CA HIS A 225 8.67 -11.64 -0.11
C HIS A 225 8.45 -10.29 0.57
N SER A 226 8.88 -10.13 1.83
CA SER A 226 8.78 -8.91 2.62
C SER A 226 10.05 -8.68 3.47
N GLY A 227 11.23 -8.96 2.90
CA GLY A 227 12.51 -8.79 3.60
C GLY A 227 12.85 -7.33 3.88
N VAL A 228 13.73 -7.09 4.86
CA VAL A 228 14.14 -5.74 5.26
C VAL A 228 14.84 -5.00 4.13
N GLU A 229 15.89 -5.60 3.55
CA GLU A 229 16.64 -5.01 2.44
C GLU A 229 15.78 -4.82 1.19
N ASN A 230 15.04 -5.85 0.79
CA ASN A 230 14.14 -5.77 -0.37
C ASN A 230 13.06 -4.70 -0.21
N SER A 231 12.49 -4.54 1.00
CA SER A 231 11.50 -3.51 1.30
C SER A 231 12.12 -2.11 1.26
N GLN A 232 13.35 -1.96 1.76
CA GLN A 232 14.08 -0.70 1.67
C GLN A 232 14.34 -0.30 0.23
N GLU A 233 14.81 -1.24 -0.61
CA GLU A 233 15.03 -0.98 -2.03
C GLU A 233 13.75 -0.60 -2.77
N ALA A 234 12.63 -1.28 -2.48
CA ALA A 234 11.34 -0.98 -3.07
C ALA A 234 10.95 0.48 -2.85
N VAL A 235 11.07 0.95 -1.61
CA VAL A 235 10.78 2.34 -1.24
C VAL A 235 11.78 3.32 -1.82
N GLN A 236 13.09 3.00 -1.77
CA GLN A 236 14.17 3.84 -2.30
C GLN A 236 13.96 4.15 -3.78
N ARG A 237 13.48 3.19 -4.58
CA ARG A 237 13.20 3.40 -6.02
C ARG A 237 12.23 4.54 -6.29
N TYR A 238 11.23 4.76 -5.45
CA TYR A 238 10.30 5.89 -5.60
C TYR A 238 10.94 7.23 -5.20
N ILE A 239 11.74 7.23 -4.14
CA ILE A 239 12.50 8.40 -3.71
C ILE A 239 13.48 8.81 -4.82
N ASP A 240 14.22 7.88 -5.39
CA ASP A 240 15.16 8.11 -6.49
C ASP A 240 14.46 8.63 -7.76
N ARG A 241 13.17 8.31 -7.93
CA ARG A 241 12.31 8.80 -9.02
C ARG A 241 11.61 10.12 -8.71
N GLY A 242 11.89 10.73 -7.56
CA GLY A 242 11.43 12.07 -7.21
C GLY A 242 10.24 12.14 -6.27
N ALA A 243 9.84 11.03 -5.63
CA ALA A 243 8.88 11.10 -4.53
C ALA A 243 9.53 11.73 -3.29
N SER A 244 8.80 12.62 -2.61
CA SER A 244 9.23 13.14 -1.31
C SER A 244 9.18 12.01 -0.27
N PRO A 245 10.25 11.74 0.49
CA PRO A 245 10.25 10.72 1.51
C PRO A 245 9.09 10.84 2.53
N SER A 246 8.74 12.08 2.91
CA SER A 246 7.63 12.37 3.82
C SER A 246 6.25 12.00 3.25
N SER A 247 6.14 11.80 1.94
CA SER A 247 4.90 11.38 1.25
C SER A 247 4.94 9.91 0.80
N VAL A 248 5.86 9.11 1.34
CA VAL A 248 5.99 7.68 1.03
C VAL A 248 5.76 6.84 2.29
N ASN A 249 4.99 5.78 2.17
CA ASN A 249 4.72 4.82 3.24
C ASN A 249 5.29 3.45 2.89
N LEU A 250 5.96 2.83 3.86
CA LEU A 250 6.47 1.45 3.77
C LEU A 250 5.33 0.45 3.98
N GLY A 251 5.19 -0.52 3.10
CA GLY A 251 4.21 -1.60 3.21
C GLY A 251 4.65 -2.76 4.09
N LEU A 252 3.74 -3.28 4.88
CA LEU A 252 3.88 -4.46 5.71
C LEU A 252 2.81 -5.48 5.31
N GLY A 253 3.20 -6.72 5.05
CA GLY A 253 2.27 -7.80 4.72
C GLY A 253 2.00 -8.68 5.95
N TYR A 254 0.78 -8.63 6.51
CA TYR A 254 0.37 -9.45 7.66
C TYR A 254 -0.16 -10.81 7.21
N TYR A 255 0.63 -11.53 6.41
CA TYR A 255 0.29 -12.85 5.90
C TYR A 255 1.55 -13.67 5.60
N VAL A 256 1.36 -14.95 5.39
CA VAL A 256 2.45 -15.93 5.19
C VAL A 256 2.55 -16.30 3.72
N LYS A 257 3.77 -16.42 3.21
CA LYS A 257 4.01 -16.97 1.86
C LYS A 257 4.96 -18.16 1.89
N TRP A 258 4.72 -19.07 0.97
CA TRP A 258 5.60 -20.23 0.74
C TRP A 258 5.79 -20.52 -0.75
N PHE A 259 6.93 -21.11 -1.06
CA PHE A 259 7.35 -21.44 -2.42
C PHE A 259 8.07 -22.78 -2.44
N MET A 260 7.77 -23.64 -3.38
CA MET A 260 8.59 -24.84 -3.61
C MET A 260 9.98 -24.45 -4.11
N THR A 261 10.99 -25.28 -3.75
CA THR A 261 12.36 -25.06 -4.21
C THR A 261 12.94 -26.34 -4.82
N GLU A 262 14.04 -26.21 -5.57
CA GLU A 262 14.96 -27.31 -5.76
C GLU A 262 15.70 -27.57 -4.44
N LYS A 263 16.61 -28.55 -4.42
CA LYS A 263 17.44 -28.78 -3.23
C LYS A 263 18.42 -27.61 -3.05
N CYS A 264 18.34 -26.94 -1.92
CA CYS A 264 19.18 -25.78 -1.58
C CYS A 264 20.39 -26.19 -0.74
N ASP A 265 21.38 -25.29 -0.68
CA ASP A 265 22.38 -25.33 0.37
C ASP A 265 21.74 -24.83 1.68
N THR A 266 21.72 -25.67 2.70
CA THR A 266 21.14 -25.38 4.02
C THR A 266 21.77 -24.14 4.68
N ALA A 267 23.03 -23.84 4.35
CA ALA A 267 23.75 -22.68 4.87
C ALA A 267 23.41 -21.37 4.12
N LYS A 268 22.91 -21.47 2.88
CA LYS A 268 22.58 -20.31 2.02
C LYS A 268 21.33 -20.61 1.19
N PRO A 269 20.14 -20.67 1.79
CA PRO A 269 18.92 -20.98 1.04
C PRO A 269 18.35 -19.80 0.26
N VAL A 270 18.79 -18.56 0.53
CA VAL A 270 18.48 -17.38 -0.29
C VAL A 270 19.24 -17.47 -1.61
N GLY A 271 18.56 -17.22 -2.74
CA GLY A 271 19.12 -17.39 -4.09
C GLY A 271 19.07 -18.84 -4.59
N CYS A 272 18.43 -19.74 -3.87
CA CYS A 272 18.21 -21.12 -4.29
C CYS A 272 17.23 -21.17 -5.47
N ARG A 273 17.49 -22.08 -6.41
CA ARG A 273 16.61 -22.28 -7.57
C ARG A 273 15.24 -22.80 -7.16
N THR A 274 14.24 -22.36 -7.91
CA THR A 274 12.86 -22.84 -7.78
C THR A 274 12.46 -23.61 -9.05
N PRO A 275 11.50 -24.53 -8.95
CA PRO A 275 10.83 -25.03 -10.14
C PRO A 275 10.03 -23.91 -10.80
N ILE A 276 9.55 -24.16 -12.02
CA ILE A 276 8.61 -23.24 -12.67
C ILE A 276 7.31 -23.24 -11.88
N PHE A 277 6.79 -22.06 -11.55
CA PHE A 277 5.57 -21.85 -10.78
C PHE A 277 4.36 -21.56 -11.65
N GLU A 278 4.58 -21.06 -12.86
CA GLU A 278 3.56 -20.75 -13.87
C GLU A 278 3.77 -21.59 -15.13
N ASP A 279 2.69 -21.89 -15.79
CA ASP A 279 2.74 -22.44 -17.13
C ASP A 279 3.44 -21.45 -18.09
N PRO A 280 4.47 -21.86 -18.82
CA PRO A 280 5.26 -20.94 -19.65
C PRO A 280 4.47 -20.27 -20.79
N GLU A 281 3.40 -20.89 -21.25
CA GLU A 281 2.60 -20.40 -22.38
C GLU A 281 1.43 -19.54 -21.89
N THR A 282 0.72 -20.02 -20.87
CA THR A 282 -0.54 -19.40 -20.41
C THR A 282 -0.39 -18.52 -19.16
N GLY A 283 0.71 -18.68 -18.38
CA GLY A 283 0.85 -18.02 -17.10
C GLY A 283 0.00 -18.63 -15.97
N ALA A 284 -0.69 -19.74 -16.24
CA ALA A 284 -1.53 -20.40 -15.24
C ALA A 284 -0.69 -20.89 -14.04
N ASP A 285 -1.22 -20.69 -12.84
CA ASP A 285 -0.59 -21.14 -11.58
C ASP A 285 -0.50 -22.67 -11.53
N LEU A 286 0.70 -23.19 -11.30
CA LEU A 286 0.98 -24.62 -11.16
C LEU A 286 0.84 -25.14 -9.72
N GLY A 287 0.34 -24.33 -8.79
CA GLY A 287 0.10 -24.71 -7.40
C GLY A 287 1.35 -25.01 -6.59
N LYS A 288 2.50 -24.46 -6.99
CA LYS A 288 3.80 -24.67 -6.32
C LYS A 288 4.20 -23.52 -5.40
N THR A 289 3.35 -22.54 -5.27
CA THR A 289 3.47 -21.42 -4.34
C THR A 289 2.13 -21.19 -3.66
N GLY A 290 2.14 -20.47 -2.56
CA GLY A 290 0.89 -20.07 -1.92
C GLY A 290 1.13 -19.10 -0.78
N GLY A 291 0.03 -18.61 -0.25
CA GLY A 291 0.00 -17.76 0.92
C GLY A 291 -1.31 -17.98 1.66
N PHE A 292 -1.34 -17.57 2.90
CA PHE A 292 -2.54 -17.57 3.72
C PHE A 292 -2.44 -16.53 4.83
N SER A 293 -3.57 -16.01 5.23
CA SER A 293 -3.74 -15.16 6.39
C SER A 293 -3.47 -15.95 7.67
N TRP A 294 -2.95 -15.31 8.71
CA TRP A 294 -2.78 -15.95 10.02
C TRP A 294 -4.09 -16.40 10.66
N HIS A 295 -5.23 -15.81 10.25
CA HIS A 295 -6.57 -16.22 10.69
C HIS A 295 -7.14 -17.40 9.91
N ASP A 296 -6.57 -17.75 8.76
CA ASP A 296 -7.01 -18.88 7.98
C ASP A 296 -6.65 -20.22 8.66
N GLU A 297 -7.43 -21.25 8.37
CA GLU A 297 -6.99 -22.62 8.63
C GLU A 297 -5.77 -22.91 7.74
N VAL A 298 -4.65 -23.24 8.37
CA VAL A 298 -3.43 -23.58 7.62
C VAL A 298 -3.70 -24.76 6.69
N PRO A 299 -3.44 -24.64 5.38
CA PRO A 299 -3.67 -25.73 4.44
C PRO A 299 -2.95 -27.02 4.87
N LYS A 300 -3.66 -28.15 4.84
CA LYS A 300 -3.19 -29.41 5.41
C LYS A 300 -1.89 -29.93 4.81
N ASP A 301 -1.69 -29.68 3.51
CA ASP A 301 -0.51 -30.07 2.74
C ASP A 301 0.76 -29.28 3.10
N VAL A 302 0.62 -28.15 3.78
CA VAL A 302 1.75 -27.31 4.21
C VAL A 302 1.87 -27.21 5.75
N ALA A 303 0.91 -27.72 6.49
CA ALA A 303 0.78 -27.49 7.94
C ALA A 303 2.01 -27.96 8.75
N GLN A 304 2.62 -29.10 8.39
CA GLN A 304 3.80 -29.61 9.10
C GLN A 304 5.03 -28.74 8.80
N SER A 305 5.23 -28.37 7.56
CA SER A 305 6.32 -27.48 7.14
C SER A 305 6.17 -26.09 7.74
N PHE A 306 4.94 -25.55 7.78
CA PHE A 306 4.67 -24.28 8.43
C PHE A 306 4.94 -24.32 9.94
N SER A 307 4.58 -25.40 10.61
CA SER A 307 4.91 -25.57 12.02
C SER A 307 6.42 -25.49 12.27
N ARG A 308 7.23 -26.15 11.43
CA ARG A 308 8.71 -26.01 11.48
C ARG A 308 9.14 -24.58 11.17
N ALA A 309 8.57 -23.95 10.17
CA ALA A 309 8.89 -22.57 9.80
C ALA A 309 8.65 -21.60 10.96
N ARG A 310 7.59 -21.78 11.75
CA ARG A 310 7.30 -20.92 12.90
C ARG A 310 8.31 -21.07 14.05
N TYR A 311 8.80 -22.28 14.31
CA TYR A 311 9.64 -22.58 15.48
C TYR A 311 11.12 -22.63 15.18
N ASP A 312 11.52 -23.07 13.98
CA ASP A 312 12.90 -23.29 13.60
C ASP A 312 13.43 -22.24 12.60
N GLY A 313 12.59 -21.27 12.23
CA GLY A 313 12.97 -20.21 11.30
C GLY A 313 14.09 -19.32 11.82
N LYS A 314 14.75 -18.64 10.91
CA LYS A 314 15.97 -17.88 11.18
C LYS A 314 15.83 -16.45 10.66
N TYR A 315 16.68 -15.59 11.20
CA TYR A 315 16.90 -14.25 10.64
C TYR A 315 18.21 -14.25 9.90
N ASP A 316 18.25 -13.65 8.72
CA ASP A 316 19.50 -13.39 8.04
C ASP A 316 20.18 -12.09 8.54
N VAL A 317 21.23 -11.67 7.85
CA VAL A 317 22.06 -10.54 8.31
C VAL A 317 21.35 -9.18 8.29
N ASP A 318 20.31 -9.04 7.48
CA ASP A 318 19.50 -7.83 7.41
C ASP A 318 18.33 -7.83 8.39
N GLY A 319 18.04 -8.97 9.04
CA GLY A 319 16.95 -9.14 9.98
C GLY A 319 15.65 -9.66 9.36
N SER A 320 15.68 -10.07 8.09
CA SER A 320 14.56 -10.73 7.42
C SER A 320 14.35 -12.14 7.94
N TYR A 321 13.10 -12.53 8.19
CA TYR A 321 12.78 -13.87 8.68
C TYR A 321 12.52 -14.83 7.54
N TYR A 322 13.03 -16.06 7.69
CA TYR A 322 12.83 -17.14 6.71
C TYR A 322 12.95 -18.52 7.34
N TYR A 323 12.43 -19.51 6.63
CA TYR A 323 12.71 -20.92 6.87
C TYR A 323 12.80 -21.66 5.53
N TRP A 324 13.85 -22.46 5.35
CA TRP A 324 13.92 -23.43 4.28
C TRP A 324 13.75 -24.84 4.85
N ASP A 325 12.69 -25.50 4.42
CA ASP A 325 12.35 -26.85 4.82
C ASP A 325 13.03 -27.87 3.88
N GLU A 326 14.08 -28.51 4.35
CA GLU A 326 14.81 -29.52 3.58
C GLU A 326 13.97 -30.77 3.32
N GLN A 327 12.98 -31.10 4.19
CA GLN A 327 12.15 -32.29 4.07
C GLN A 327 11.11 -32.16 2.97
N GLU A 328 10.52 -30.96 2.84
CA GLU A 328 9.45 -30.68 1.88
C GLU A 328 9.91 -29.78 0.72
N LEU A 329 11.21 -29.44 0.67
CA LEU A 329 11.79 -28.54 -0.32
C LEU A 329 10.97 -27.25 -0.48
N ARG A 330 10.72 -26.57 0.65
CA ARG A 330 9.84 -25.42 0.72
C ARG A 330 10.52 -24.23 1.38
N TRP A 331 10.44 -23.07 0.71
CA TRP A 331 10.88 -21.79 1.22
C TRP A 331 9.69 -21.05 1.84
N TRP A 332 9.85 -20.59 3.08
CA TRP A 332 8.92 -19.78 3.81
C TRP A 332 9.49 -18.40 4.02
N SER A 333 8.67 -17.37 3.76
CA SER A 333 9.02 -15.98 4.00
C SER A 333 7.78 -15.24 4.50
N PHE A 334 7.90 -14.58 5.65
CA PHE A 334 6.85 -13.78 6.27
C PHE A 334 7.43 -12.85 7.33
N ASP A 335 6.70 -11.81 7.68
CA ASP A 335 7.08 -10.92 8.76
C ASP A 335 6.77 -11.54 10.13
N THR A 336 7.61 -11.20 11.09
CA THR A 336 7.44 -11.43 12.53
C THR A 336 7.47 -10.08 13.23
N THR A 337 7.06 -10.03 14.48
CA THR A 337 7.19 -8.80 15.30
C THR A 337 8.60 -8.22 15.28
N ARG A 338 9.63 -9.09 15.35
CA ARG A 338 11.04 -8.66 15.28
C ARG A 338 11.45 -8.13 13.91
N SER A 339 11.03 -8.74 12.81
CA SER A 339 11.37 -8.22 11.46
C SER A 339 10.66 -6.88 11.20
N ILE A 340 9.43 -6.71 11.70
CA ILE A 340 8.72 -5.42 11.67
C ILE A 340 9.51 -4.37 12.44
N GLN A 341 9.91 -4.64 13.68
CA GLN A 341 10.75 -3.73 14.48
C GLN A 341 12.04 -3.36 13.73
N THR A 342 12.71 -4.35 13.14
CA THR A 342 13.93 -4.11 12.35
C THR A 342 13.67 -3.17 11.16
N LYS A 343 12.53 -3.28 10.47
CA LYS A 343 12.14 -2.34 9.39
C LYS A 343 11.96 -0.92 9.92
N PHE A 344 11.35 -0.76 11.09
CA PHE A 344 11.22 0.55 11.74
C PHE A 344 12.57 1.13 12.14
N GLU A 345 13.48 0.32 12.66
CA GLU A 345 14.81 0.78 13.08
C GLU A 345 15.73 1.13 11.89
N ARG A 346 15.66 0.36 10.81
CA ARG A 346 16.64 0.46 9.71
C ARG A 346 16.14 1.26 8.52
N ILE A 347 14.84 1.18 8.16
CA ILE A 347 14.30 1.79 6.94
C ILE A 347 13.72 3.17 7.22
N VAL A 348 12.81 3.25 8.18
CA VAL A 348 12.02 4.48 8.42
C VAL A 348 12.89 5.70 8.70
N PRO A 349 13.84 5.68 9.65
CA PRO A 349 14.67 6.84 9.95
C PRO A 349 15.71 7.12 8.87
N GLN A 350 16.27 6.06 8.26
CA GLN A 350 17.30 6.20 7.22
C GLN A 350 16.73 6.92 5.99
N LEU A 351 15.52 6.56 5.58
CA LEU A 351 14.87 7.14 4.41
C LEU A 351 13.97 8.33 4.77
N LYS A 352 13.76 8.64 6.04
CA LYS A 352 12.90 9.71 6.55
C LYS A 352 11.47 9.60 6.01
N LEU A 353 10.91 8.41 6.10
CA LEU A 353 9.59 8.12 5.57
C LEU A 353 8.49 8.86 6.33
N GLY A 354 7.41 9.18 5.65
CA GLY A 354 6.24 9.82 6.26
C GLY A 354 5.26 8.85 6.92
N GLY A 355 5.44 7.54 6.76
CA GLY A 355 4.57 6.56 7.38
C GLY A 355 4.84 5.12 7.00
N VAL A 356 3.97 4.27 7.53
CA VAL A 356 3.84 2.85 7.19
C VAL A 356 2.40 2.51 6.88
N PHE A 357 2.17 1.44 6.14
CA PHE A 357 0.85 0.85 6.01
C PHE A 357 0.93 -0.68 6.09
N ALA A 358 -0.18 -1.32 6.46
CA ALA A 358 -0.27 -2.77 6.52
C ALA A 358 -1.43 -3.33 5.68
N TRP A 359 -1.15 -4.38 4.96
CA TRP A 359 -2.09 -5.30 4.35
C TRP A 359 -2.14 -6.55 5.21
N GLY A 360 -3.15 -6.86 5.92
CA GLY A 360 -4.41 -6.21 6.24
C GLY A 360 -4.73 -6.51 7.70
N ILE A 361 -5.60 -5.73 8.34
CA ILE A 361 -5.87 -5.90 9.78
C ILE A 361 -6.38 -7.30 10.10
N GLY A 362 -7.35 -7.78 9.34
CA GLY A 362 -7.93 -9.10 9.54
C GLY A 362 -7.05 -10.27 9.08
N GLU A 363 -5.94 -10.00 8.41
CA GLU A 363 -4.99 -11.02 7.98
C GLU A 363 -4.00 -11.41 9.10
N ASP A 364 -3.88 -10.56 10.12
CA ASP A 364 -2.93 -10.68 11.22
C ASP A 364 -3.19 -11.92 12.10
N ALA A 365 -2.26 -12.23 12.98
CA ALA A 365 -2.40 -13.27 13.98
C ALA A 365 -3.64 -13.03 14.88
N PRO A 366 -4.25 -14.06 15.46
CA PRO A 366 -5.49 -13.94 16.23
C PRO A 366 -5.46 -12.95 17.39
N ASP A 367 -4.28 -12.66 17.94
CA ASP A 367 -4.03 -11.68 18.99
C ASP A 367 -3.53 -10.32 18.46
N PHE A 368 -3.50 -10.13 17.12
CA PHE A 368 -3.06 -8.92 16.43
C PHE A 368 -1.63 -8.50 16.76
N GLU A 369 -0.70 -9.43 16.91
CA GLU A 369 0.66 -9.13 17.36
C GLU A 369 1.45 -8.24 16.39
N HIS A 370 1.26 -8.38 15.07
CA HIS A 370 1.93 -7.52 14.08
C HIS A 370 1.36 -6.10 14.09
N PHE A 371 0.03 -5.99 14.18
CA PHE A 371 -0.67 -4.70 14.33
C PHE A 371 -0.21 -3.96 15.59
N LEU A 372 -0.21 -4.64 16.73
CA LEU A 372 0.19 -4.05 18.00
C LEU A 372 1.66 -3.61 18.00
N THR A 373 2.53 -4.43 17.42
CA THR A 373 3.95 -4.09 17.23
C THR A 373 4.09 -2.86 16.33
N THR A 374 3.37 -2.80 15.21
CA THR A 374 3.41 -1.65 14.30
C THR A 374 2.92 -0.37 14.99
N ALA A 375 1.81 -0.44 15.73
CA ALA A 375 1.26 0.70 16.46
C ALA A 375 2.24 1.20 17.54
N GLU A 376 2.90 0.28 18.27
CA GLU A 376 3.92 0.63 19.26
C GLU A 376 5.13 1.35 18.64
N GLU A 377 5.66 0.85 17.53
CA GLU A 377 6.79 1.48 16.84
C GLU A 377 6.41 2.87 16.28
N VAL A 378 5.20 3.04 15.76
CA VAL A 378 4.67 4.35 15.33
C VAL A 378 4.62 5.33 16.51
N ARG A 379 4.13 4.89 17.67
CA ARG A 379 4.07 5.72 18.87
C ARG A 379 5.47 6.18 19.29
N LYS A 380 6.47 5.29 19.30
CA LYS A 380 7.87 5.63 19.62
C LYS A 380 8.42 6.73 18.70
N ILE A 381 8.11 6.67 17.39
CA ILE A 381 8.53 7.71 16.44
C ILE A 381 7.87 9.05 16.79
N ARG A 382 6.56 9.08 16.99
CA ARG A 382 5.81 10.31 17.28
C ARG A 382 6.25 10.96 18.60
N GLU A 383 6.51 10.16 19.63
CA GLU A 383 7.05 10.65 20.92
C GLU A 383 8.47 11.21 20.75
N GLY A 384 9.32 10.55 19.97
CA GLY A 384 10.67 11.02 19.66
C GLY A 384 10.72 12.31 18.87
N ASP A 385 9.75 12.56 17.98
CA ASP A 385 9.65 13.81 17.22
C ASP A 385 9.11 14.96 18.10
N GLN A 386 8.14 14.73 18.97
CA GLN A 386 7.66 15.76 19.92
C GLN A 386 8.77 16.28 20.83
N VAL A 387 9.65 15.41 21.31
CA VAL A 387 10.80 15.83 22.14
C VAL A 387 11.80 16.70 21.37
N LYS A 388 11.94 16.51 20.06
CA LYS A 388 12.83 17.34 19.21
C LYS A 388 12.25 18.73 18.93
N ASP A 389 10.92 18.85 18.85
CA ASP A 389 10.24 20.12 18.59
C ASP A 389 10.17 21.01 19.85
N GLU A 390 10.35 20.43 21.04
CA GLU A 390 10.38 21.14 22.34
C GLU A 390 11.80 21.62 22.75
N LEU A 391 12.85 21.22 22.04
CA LEU A 391 14.25 21.60 22.29
C LEU A 391 14.75 22.66 21.28
#